data_f93c146a4fa7d45d773d8438469373da
#
_entry.id   f93c146a4fa7d45d773d8438469373da
#
_cell.length_a   1.000
_cell.length_b   1.000
_cell.length_c   1.000
_cell.angle_alpha   90.00
_cell.angle_beta   90.00
_cell.angle_gamma   90.00
#
_symmetry.space_group_name_H-M   'P 1'
#
loop_
_entity.id
_entity.type
_entity.pdbx_description
1 polymer ?
#
loop_
_entity_poly.entity_id
_entity_poly.type
_entity_poly.pdbx_seq_one_letter_code
_entity_poly.pdbx_strand_id
1 'polypeptide(L)'
;MPYQITEKKDLTYIITENSIPQAQLEKNFSLLSTCAFQFTLICSALAIGTFLSTVIGVGGSPVLIFGFIVAITFDLIICYSLAELASAYPHSSAQVHWTYCLASEKYKRSLSFLTGILSCAGWIFACFSSTYVASMFILALAQIYHQDYIPKSFHYYLVYLAVFLSGYLVNVFLVKLLPLITNISVAVINFGTFFIIITLLVKSPKQSAEFVFKNIINETGWSSNGVVFFLGMLPSLACVTLFDGAVHLTDEIAQPERNIPLVMVISNTLSGVMAFFAAIVYMFCVVNVNNLSNPLGGEPIVQLMYDSFQSEALTTIGVVCLILTFVGSSYMYYTSTSRLIWSFANSNGLPFSKYIGEVSSNLKSPVYALSFLTVLCIIIGTLIMGSDGALNAVLGTSMVCINLSYLIPIACLLVKSKFSTTHRFNERPYFCLGKFGLPMNIGSVLWVCFIMVWLNFPLSYPVTSDNMNYACVVLGITCIIGIILWFVHGRSRYDHNIDLKHF
;
A
#
# COMPACT_ATOMS: atom_id res chain seq x y z
N MET A 1 5.29 67.13 -29.62
CA MET A 1 4.23 66.10 -29.80
C MET A 1 4.34 65.14 -28.62
N PRO A 2 3.32 65.07 -27.73
CA PRO A 2 3.44 64.37 -26.48
C PRO A 2 3.08 62.87 -26.65
N TYR A 3 3.86 62.03 -25.97
CA TYR A 3 3.61 60.60 -25.80
C TYR A 3 2.35 60.39 -24.98
N GLN A 4 1.44 59.58 -25.47
CA GLN A 4 0.29 59.07 -24.71
C GLN A 4 0.77 57.93 -23.81
N ILE A 5 0.58 58.12 -22.52
CA ILE A 5 0.73 57.09 -21.48
C ILE A 5 -0.57 56.28 -21.50
N THR A 6 -0.49 55.02 -21.89
CA THR A 6 -1.58 54.06 -21.78
C THR A 6 -1.65 53.59 -20.32
N GLU A 7 -2.75 53.92 -19.65
CA GLU A 7 -3.08 53.43 -18.30
C GLU A 7 -3.13 51.90 -18.25
N LYS A 8 -2.27 51.34 -17.41
CA LYS A 8 -2.44 49.97 -16.90
C LYS A 8 -3.67 49.96 -15.99
N LYS A 9 -4.72 49.24 -16.38
CA LYS A 9 -5.82 48.89 -15.48
C LYS A 9 -5.29 48.00 -14.40
N ASP A 10 -5.15 48.51 -13.20
CA ASP A 10 -4.95 47.76 -11.97
C ASP A 10 -6.19 46.90 -11.72
N LEU A 11 -6.04 45.57 -11.92
CA LEU A 11 -6.97 44.58 -11.43
C LEU A 11 -6.78 44.51 -9.91
N THR A 12 -7.49 45.34 -9.18
CA THR A 12 -7.65 45.28 -7.74
C THR A 12 -8.44 44.01 -7.45
N TYR A 13 -7.73 42.94 -7.02
CA TYR A 13 -8.37 41.78 -6.44
C TYR A 13 -9.09 42.20 -5.16
N ILE A 14 -10.40 42.16 -5.19
CA ILE A 14 -11.22 42.25 -3.98
C ILE A 14 -10.93 41.00 -3.17
N ILE A 15 -10.02 41.13 -2.20
CA ILE A 15 -9.86 40.14 -1.15
C ILE A 15 -11.14 40.25 -0.33
N THR A 16 -12.04 39.30 -0.48
CA THR A 16 -13.16 39.12 0.45
C THR A 16 -12.59 38.68 1.79
N GLU A 17 -12.46 39.66 2.69
CA GLU A 17 -12.05 39.51 4.10
C GLU A 17 -13.08 38.73 4.91
N ASN A 18 -13.32 37.47 4.62
CA ASN A 18 -14.10 36.56 5.51
C ASN A 18 -13.83 35.08 5.24
N SER A 19 -12.67 34.71 4.72
CA SER A 19 -12.24 33.29 4.79
C SER A 19 -11.55 33.09 6.13
N ILE A 20 -12.25 32.48 7.07
CA ILE A 20 -11.61 31.88 8.26
C ILE A 20 -10.46 31.02 7.74
N PRO A 21 -9.20 31.24 8.18
CA PRO A 21 -8.08 30.42 7.72
C PRO A 21 -8.41 28.95 7.98
N GLN A 22 -8.52 28.16 6.91
CA GLN A 22 -8.69 26.71 7.07
C GLN A 22 -7.50 26.19 7.85
N ALA A 23 -7.76 25.42 8.93
CA ALA A 23 -6.71 24.83 9.72
C ALA A 23 -5.88 23.89 8.82
N GLN A 24 -4.58 24.13 8.77
CA GLN A 24 -3.64 23.32 8.02
C GLN A 24 -3.05 22.20 8.87
N LEU A 25 -2.61 21.12 8.22
CA LEU A 25 -1.85 20.06 8.86
C LEU A 25 -0.48 20.61 9.31
N GLU A 26 -0.02 20.17 10.48
CA GLU A 26 1.29 20.59 11.00
C GLU A 26 2.41 19.76 10.38
N LYS A 27 3.55 20.38 10.05
CA LYS A 27 4.75 19.70 9.52
C LYS A 27 5.49 18.98 10.65
N ASN A 28 5.06 17.76 10.97
CA ASN A 28 5.57 16.98 12.10
C ASN A 28 6.66 15.97 11.70
N PHE A 29 6.80 15.66 10.41
CA PHE A 29 7.69 14.60 9.94
C PHE A 29 9.04 15.14 9.41
N SER A 30 10.14 14.65 9.99
CA SER A 30 11.50 14.79 9.46
C SER A 30 11.75 13.75 8.36
N LEU A 31 12.84 13.90 7.59
CA LEU A 31 13.24 12.88 6.60
C LEU A 31 13.35 11.48 7.23
N LEU A 32 13.98 11.38 8.41
CA LEU A 32 14.18 10.09 9.08
C LEU A 32 12.84 9.46 9.51
N SER A 33 11.95 10.24 10.14
CA SER A 33 10.65 9.74 10.56
C SER A 33 9.73 9.41 9.36
N THR A 34 9.90 10.10 8.23
CA THR A 34 9.19 9.76 6.99
C THR A 34 9.72 8.46 6.37
N CYS A 35 11.04 8.23 6.37
CA CYS A 35 11.61 6.94 5.98
C CYS A 35 11.13 5.81 6.90
N ALA A 36 11.13 6.06 8.21
CA ALA A 36 10.62 5.11 9.20
C ALA A 36 9.13 4.81 8.98
N PHE A 37 8.32 5.83 8.66
CA PHE A 37 6.91 5.69 8.32
C PHE A 37 6.72 4.75 7.12
N GLN A 38 7.39 5.04 6.00
CA GLN A 38 7.28 4.25 4.79
C GLN A 38 7.79 2.83 4.98
N PHE A 39 8.90 2.65 5.69
CA PHE A 39 9.47 1.34 6.00
C PHE A 39 8.54 0.51 6.90
N THR A 40 7.91 1.15 7.90
CA THR A 40 6.93 0.50 8.79
C THR A 40 5.68 0.07 8.01
N LEU A 41 5.22 0.91 7.08
CA LEU A 41 4.04 0.65 6.29
C LEU A 41 4.19 -0.64 5.48
N ILE A 42 5.28 -0.81 4.74
CA ILE A 42 5.50 -1.98 3.88
C ILE A 42 6.05 -3.20 4.62
N CYS A 43 6.86 -3.06 5.66
CA CYS A 43 7.47 -4.09 6.53
C CYS A 43 7.79 -5.43 5.82
N SER A 44 8.32 -5.37 4.57
CA SER A 44 8.38 -6.49 3.61
C SER A 44 9.03 -7.75 4.14
N ALA A 45 10.09 -7.63 4.97
CA ALA A 45 10.85 -8.77 5.50
C ALA A 45 10.00 -9.68 6.40
N LEU A 46 9.06 -9.12 7.15
CA LEU A 46 8.12 -9.88 7.98
C LEU A 46 6.85 -10.22 7.20
N ALA A 47 6.41 -9.33 6.30
CA ALA A 47 5.23 -9.52 5.47
C ALA A 47 5.37 -10.74 4.53
N ILE A 48 6.54 -11.00 3.95
CA ILE A 48 6.73 -12.18 3.07
C ILE A 48 6.47 -13.50 3.81
N GLY A 49 6.67 -13.53 5.12
CA GLY A 49 6.39 -14.68 5.98
C GLY A 49 4.91 -15.03 6.10
N THR A 50 3.99 -14.06 5.90
CA THR A 50 2.53 -14.30 5.95
C THR A 50 2.02 -15.06 4.73
N PHE A 51 2.78 -15.11 3.64
CA PHE A 51 2.41 -15.76 2.39
C PHE A 51 2.98 -17.16 2.21
N LEU A 52 3.72 -17.72 3.19
CA LEU A 52 4.40 -19.00 3.02
C LEU A 52 3.45 -20.16 2.68
N SER A 53 2.23 -20.17 3.19
CA SER A 53 1.21 -21.18 2.84
C SER A 53 0.89 -21.14 1.33
N THR A 54 0.67 -19.96 0.77
CA THR A 54 0.43 -19.78 -0.65
C THR A 54 1.63 -20.18 -1.49
N VAL A 55 2.82 -19.77 -1.06
CA VAL A 55 4.09 -20.09 -1.75
C VAL A 55 4.29 -21.59 -1.90
N ILE A 56 4.06 -22.36 -0.85
CA ILE A 56 4.30 -23.80 -0.85
C ILE A 56 3.40 -24.53 -1.86
N GLY A 57 2.13 -24.17 -1.95
CA GLY A 57 1.21 -24.79 -2.92
C GLY A 57 1.39 -24.28 -4.36
N VAL A 58 1.95 -23.07 -4.55
CA VAL A 58 2.05 -22.40 -5.84
C VAL A 58 3.52 -22.20 -6.24
N GLY A 59 4.15 -23.29 -6.64
CA GLY A 59 5.51 -23.28 -7.19
C GLY A 59 6.62 -23.51 -6.16
N GLY A 60 6.35 -23.42 -4.87
CA GLY A 60 7.32 -23.66 -3.82
C GLY A 60 8.42 -22.60 -3.71
N SER A 61 9.49 -22.95 -3.01
CA SER A 61 10.61 -22.06 -2.70
C SER A 61 11.28 -21.41 -3.93
N PRO A 62 11.57 -22.15 -5.02
CA PRO A 62 12.22 -21.54 -6.19
C PRO A 62 11.40 -20.40 -6.81
N VAL A 63 10.07 -20.60 -6.88
CA VAL A 63 9.18 -19.57 -7.44
C VAL A 63 9.11 -18.35 -6.55
N LEU A 64 9.10 -18.51 -5.23
CA LEU A 64 9.22 -17.37 -4.31
C LEU A 64 10.51 -16.59 -4.55
N ILE A 65 11.67 -17.26 -4.55
CA ILE A 65 12.98 -16.58 -4.59
C ILE A 65 13.22 -15.90 -5.95
N PHE A 66 13.05 -16.63 -7.06
CA PHE A 66 13.25 -16.06 -8.40
C PHE A 66 12.13 -15.10 -8.78
N GLY A 67 10.90 -15.37 -8.38
CA GLY A 67 9.77 -14.47 -8.55
C GLY A 67 9.95 -13.17 -7.77
N PHE A 68 10.57 -13.21 -6.57
CA PHE A 68 10.88 -12.01 -5.80
C PHE A 68 11.87 -11.10 -6.52
N ILE A 69 12.91 -11.66 -7.16
CA ILE A 69 13.87 -10.86 -7.95
C ILE A 69 13.17 -10.13 -9.10
N VAL A 70 12.25 -10.81 -9.78
CA VAL A 70 11.46 -10.21 -10.87
C VAL A 70 10.53 -9.14 -10.31
N ALA A 71 9.76 -9.46 -9.26
CA ALA A 71 8.81 -8.56 -8.65
C ALA A 71 9.48 -7.26 -8.15
N ILE A 72 10.55 -7.36 -7.34
CA ILE A 72 11.23 -6.17 -6.79
C ILE A 72 11.88 -5.33 -7.89
N THR A 73 12.42 -5.95 -8.94
CA THR A 73 13.06 -5.20 -10.03
C THR A 73 12.06 -4.32 -10.75
N PHE A 74 10.90 -4.85 -11.12
CA PHE A 74 9.88 -4.08 -11.82
C PHE A 74 9.12 -3.11 -10.89
N ASP A 75 8.92 -3.49 -9.64
CA ASP A 75 8.31 -2.61 -8.64
C ASP A 75 9.20 -1.39 -8.36
N LEU A 76 10.52 -1.57 -8.28
CA LEU A 76 11.47 -0.46 -8.21
C LEU A 76 11.42 0.42 -9.47
N ILE A 77 11.26 -0.13 -10.67
CA ILE A 77 11.11 0.66 -11.89
C ILE A 77 9.85 1.56 -11.80
N ILE A 78 8.74 1.04 -11.31
CA ILE A 78 7.52 1.84 -11.04
C ILE A 78 7.80 2.88 -9.96
N CYS A 79 8.42 2.48 -8.86
CA CYS A 79 8.78 3.37 -7.76
C CYS A 79 9.63 4.56 -8.22
N TYR A 80 10.67 4.32 -9.02
CA TYR A 80 11.51 5.39 -9.60
C TYR A 80 10.69 6.32 -10.51
N SER A 81 9.81 5.76 -11.34
CA SER A 81 8.94 6.56 -12.23
C SER A 81 8.00 7.47 -11.44
N LEU A 82 7.38 6.94 -10.37
CA LEU A 82 6.49 7.73 -9.51
C LEU A 82 7.27 8.69 -8.59
N ALA A 83 8.48 8.35 -8.16
CA ALA A 83 9.34 9.24 -7.39
C ALA A 83 9.73 10.50 -8.20
N GLU A 84 9.95 10.36 -9.51
CA GLU A 84 10.16 11.51 -10.39
C GLU A 84 8.90 12.40 -10.48
N LEU A 85 7.71 11.80 -10.53
CA LEU A 85 6.44 12.53 -10.49
C LEU A 85 6.21 13.22 -9.14
N ALA A 86 6.51 12.53 -8.03
CA ALA A 86 6.41 13.10 -6.69
C ALA A 86 7.35 14.30 -6.48
N SER A 87 8.51 14.30 -7.14
CA SER A 87 9.44 15.42 -7.13
C SER A 87 8.97 16.59 -8.02
N ALA A 88 8.37 16.28 -9.18
CA ALA A 88 7.89 17.30 -10.12
C ALA A 88 6.59 17.96 -9.65
N TYR A 89 5.72 17.21 -9.01
CA TYR A 89 4.38 17.62 -8.60
C TYR A 89 4.06 17.08 -7.19
N PRO A 90 4.72 17.62 -6.14
CA PRO A 90 4.48 17.19 -4.76
C PRO A 90 3.06 17.57 -4.30
N HIS A 91 2.26 16.56 -3.92
CA HIS A 91 0.89 16.76 -3.47
C HIS A 91 0.36 15.53 -2.72
N SER A 92 -0.42 15.72 -1.65
CA SER A 92 -0.92 14.63 -0.80
C SER A 92 -1.94 13.71 -1.50
N SER A 93 -2.61 14.17 -2.57
CA SER A 93 -3.43 13.28 -3.41
C SER A 93 -2.62 12.44 -4.41
N ALA A 94 -1.30 12.61 -4.49
CA ALA A 94 -0.38 11.79 -5.29
C ALA A 94 -0.86 11.55 -6.74
N GLN A 95 -1.18 10.31 -7.11
CA GLN A 95 -1.59 9.89 -8.45
C GLN A 95 -2.75 10.69 -9.02
N VAL A 96 -3.65 11.16 -8.17
CA VAL A 96 -4.80 12.01 -8.57
C VAL A 96 -4.30 13.32 -9.14
N HIS A 97 -3.40 13.99 -8.40
CA HIS A 97 -2.79 15.24 -8.80
C HIS A 97 -1.92 15.09 -10.06
N TRP A 98 -1.07 14.06 -10.08
CA TRP A 98 -0.20 13.78 -11.22
C TRP A 98 -1.02 13.55 -12.49
N THR A 99 -2.10 12.78 -12.39
CA THR A 99 -3.01 12.55 -13.53
C THR A 99 -3.65 13.84 -14.00
N TYR A 100 -4.10 14.70 -13.08
CA TYR A 100 -4.70 15.99 -13.42
C TYR A 100 -3.73 16.92 -14.15
N CYS A 101 -2.47 16.99 -13.71
CA CYS A 101 -1.42 17.81 -14.31
C CYS A 101 -0.93 17.29 -15.67
N LEU A 102 -1.01 15.98 -15.90
CA LEU A 102 -0.41 15.34 -17.07
C LEU A 102 -1.39 14.98 -18.17
N ALA A 103 -2.65 14.72 -17.83
CA ALA A 103 -3.67 14.36 -18.81
C ALA A 103 -4.06 15.57 -19.69
N SER A 104 -4.59 15.28 -20.90
CA SER A 104 -5.08 16.33 -21.80
C SER A 104 -6.27 17.09 -21.19
N GLU A 105 -6.42 18.37 -21.53
CA GLU A 105 -7.47 19.25 -21.02
C GLU A 105 -8.88 18.65 -21.11
N LYS A 106 -9.15 17.90 -22.18
CA LYS A 106 -10.45 17.26 -22.40
C LYS A 106 -10.76 16.16 -21.37
N TYR A 107 -9.75 15.43 -20.92
CA TYR A 107 -9.93 14.21 -20.08
C TYR A 107 -9.37 14.36 -18.67
N LYS A 108 -8.62 15.44 -18.33
CA LYS A 108 -7.94 15.59 -17.06
C LYS A 108 -8.85 15.40 -15.84
N ARG A 109 -10.06 15.96 -15.86
CA ARG A 109 -11.03 15.82 -14.75
C ARG A 109 -11.53 14.40 -14.58
N SER A 110 -11.94 13.73 -15.68
CA SER A 110 -12.49 12.36 -15.60
C SER A 110 -11.43 11.33 -15.27
N LEU A 111 -10.21 11.43 -15.86
CA LEU A 111 -9.12 10.49 -15.55
C LEU A 111 -8.59 10.69 -14.12
N SER A 112 -8.41 11.92 -13.67
CA SER A 112 -7.99 12.21 -12.31
C SER A 112 -9.03 11.74 -11.28
N PHE A 113 -10.32 11.92 -11.55
CA PHE A 113 -11.39 11.39 -10.71
C PHE A 113 -11.35 9.85 -10.63
N LEU A 114 -11.23 9.17 -11.78
CA LEU A 114 -11.09 7.72 -11.84
C LEU A 114 -9.88 7.23 -11.04
N THR A 115 -8.73 7.89 -11.23
CA THR A 115 -7.51 7.61 -10.46
C THR A 115 -7.76 7.76 -8.96
N GLY A 116 -8.51 8.80 -8.55
CA GLY A 116 -8.88 9.02 -7.16
C GLY A 116 -9.74 7.91 -6.57
N ILE A 117 -10.75 7.43 -7.31
CA ILE A 117 -11.59 6.30 -6.88
C ILE A 117 -10.75 5.03 -6.74
N LEU A 118 -9.89 4.71 -7.73
CA LEU A 118 -9.03 3.52 -7.69
C LEU A 118 -8.02 3.59 -6.54
N SER A 119 -7.34 4.74 -6.39
CA SER A 119 -6.37 4.93 -5.33
C SER A 119 -7.01 4.84 -3.94
N CYS A 120 -8.12 5.54 -3.71
CA CYS A 120 -8.86 5.46 -2.45
C CYS A 120 -9.33 4.03 -2.13
N ALA A 121 -9.91 3.32 -3.10
CA ALA A 121 -10.35 1.94 -2.91
C ALA A 121 -9.17 1.02 -2.57
N GLY A 122 -8.08 1.11 -3.33
CA GLY A 122 -6.87 0.30 -3.09
C GLY A 122 -6.29 0.53 -1.70
N TRP A 123 -6.18 1.77 -1.25
CA TRP A 123 -5.69 2.13 0.08
C TRP A 123 -6.65 1.74 1.20
N ILE A 124 -7.99 1.85 1.01
CA ILE A 124 -8.98 1.37 1.98
C ILE A 124 -8.85 -0.15 2.17
N PHE A 125 -8.75 -0.91 1.08
CA PHE A 125 -8.59 -2.35 1.13
C PHE A 125 -7.25 -2.77 1.73
N ALA A 126 -6.16 -2.02 1.47
CA ALA A 126 -4.86 -2.24 2.09
C ALA A 126 -4.89 -1.98 3.61
N CYS A 127 -5.54 -0.90 4.03
CA CYS A 127 -5.72 -0.57 5.45
C CYS A 127 -6.51 -1.66 6.19
N PHE A 128 -7.60 -2.15 5.58
CA PHE A 128 -8.35 -3.30 6.06
C PHE A 128 -7.46 -4.53 6.19
N SER A 129 -6.73 -4.89 5.11
CA SER A 129 -5.86 -6.07 5.05
C SER A 129 -4.79 -6.06 6.14
N SER A 130 -4.04 -4.97 6.28
CA SER A 130 -2.98 -4.84 7.28
C SER A 130 -3.51 -5.01 8.71
N THR A 131 -4.69 -4.45 9.00
CA THR A 131 -5.32 -4.59 10.32
C THR A 131 -5.84 -6.00 10.57
N TYR A 132 -6.37 -6.65 9.54
CA TYR A 132 -6.83 -8.05 9.63
C TYR A 132 -5.66 -8.99 9.95
N VAL A 133 -4.53 -8.86 9.25
CA VAL A 133 -3.30 -9.63 9.54
C VAL A 133 -2.81 -9.40 10.98
N ALA A 134 -2.85 -8.16 11.48
CA ALA A 134 -2.54 -7.89 12.88
C ALA A 134 -3.45 -8.68 13.85
N SER A 135 -4.75 -8.81 13.54
CA SER A 135 -5.68 -9.60 14.35
C SER A 135 -5.37 -11.10 14.31
N MET A 136 -4.90 -11.62 13.17
CA MET A 136 -4.50 -13.02 13.04
C MET A 136 -3.29 -13.33 13.92
N PHE A 137 -2.28 -12.47 14.00
CA PHE A 137 -1.13 -12.66 14.89
C PHE A 137 -1.51 -12.65 16.37
N ILE A 138 -2.45 -11.79 16.78
CA ILE A 138 -2.94 -11.76 18.17
C ILE A 138 -3.63 -13.09 18.54
N LEU A 139 -4.45 -13.62 17.64
CA LEU A 139 -5.12 -14.90 17.87
C LEU A 139 -4.17 -16.10 17.75
N ALA A 140 -3.16 -16.02 16.86
CA ALA A 140 -2.10 -17.03 16.78
C ALA A 140 -1.31 -17.12 18.09
N LEU A 141 -1.04 -15.99 18.75
CA LEU A 141 -0.41 -15.97 20.07
C LEU A 141 -1.26 -16.71 21.13
N ALA A 142 -2.58 -16.53 21.10
CA ALA A 142 -3.47 -17.25 22.01
C ALA A 142 -3.44 -18.78 21.78
N GLN A 143 -3.35 -19.22 20.51
CA GLN A 143 -3.27 -20.65 20.18
C GLN A 143 -1.95 -21.33 20.60
N ILE A 144 -0.85 -20.59 20.70
CA ILE A 144 0.42 -21.14 21.21
C ILE A 144 0.26 -21.68 22.63
N TYR A 145 -0.49 -20.97 23.48
CA TYR A 145 -0.71 -21.33 24.88
C TYR A 145 -1.96 -22.17 25.14
N HIS A 146 -2.92 -22.14 24.22
CA HIS A 146 -4.19 -22.83 24.31
C HIS A 146 -4.44 -23.62 23.04
N GLN A 147 -3.80 -24.79 22.90
CA GLN A 147 -3.84 -25.63 21.69
C GLN A 147 -5.27 -26.10 21.33
N ASP A 148 -6.16 -26.25 22.32
CA ASP A 148 -7.56 -26.60 22.11
C ASP A 148 -8.43 -25.42 21.66
N TYR A 149 -7.87 -24.20 21.67
CA TYR A 149 -8.59 -23.01 21.26
C TYR A 149 -8.63 -22.87 19.75
N ILE A 150 -9.80 -23.01 19.16
CA ILE A 150 -10.03 -22.78 17.73
C ILE A 150 -10.73 -21.43 17.57
N PRO A 151 -10.04 -20.39 17.05
CA PRO A 151 -10.64 -19.08 16.81
C PRO A 151 -11.79 -19.19 15.81
N LYS A 152 -12.94 -18.59 16.16
CA LYS A 152 -14.07 -18.45 15.25
C LYS A 152 -13.98 -17.11 14.50
N SER A 153 -14.63 -16.99 13.36
CA SER A 153 -14.63 -15.77 12.52
C SER A 153 -14.96 -14.49 13.31
N PHE A 154 -15.90 -14.56 14.26
CA PHE A 154 -16.24 -13.39 15.08
C PHE A 154 -15.12 -12.97 16.06
N HIS A 155 -14.24 -13.89 16.49
CA HIS A 155 -13.05 -13.53 17.31
C HIS A 155 -12.09 -12.68 16.48
N TYR A 156 -11.82 -13.07 15.23
CA TYR A 156 -11.02 -12.27 14.30
C TYR A 156 -11.61 -10.90 14.08
N TYR A 157 -12.93 -10.82 13.87
CA TYR A 157 -13.61 -9.54 13.68
C TYR A 157 -13.55 -8.63 14.91
N LEU A 158 -13.75 -9.16 16.11
CA LEU A 158 -13.68 -8.36 17.34
C LEU A 158 -12.26 -7.84 17.61
N VAL A 159 -11.23 -8.68 17.43
CA VAL A 159 -9.83 -8.25 17.56
C VAL A 159 -9.48 -7.24 16.47
N TYR A 160 -9.91 -7.48 15.23
CA TYR A 160 -9.78 -6.50 14.14
C TYR A 160 -10.38 -5.15 14.51
N LEU A 161 -11.60 -5.12 15.04
CA LEU A 161 -12.24 -3.88 15.48
C LEU A 161 -11.45 -3.18 16.57
N ALA A 162 -10.94 -3.92 17.56
CA ALA A 162 -10.14 -3.35 18.66
C ALA A 162 -8.86 -2.70 18.12
N VAL A 163 -8.12 -3.38 17.23
CA VAL A 163 -6.90 -2.83 16.59
C VAL A 163 -7.27 -1.63 15.73
N PHE A 164 -8.33 -1.73 14.92
CA PHE A 164 -8.74 -0.67 14.00
C PHE A 164 -9.17 0.60 14.76
N LEU A 165 -9.98 0.45 15.80
CA LEU A 165 -10.41 1.58 16.65
C LEU A 165 -9.24 2.19 17.45
N SER A 166 -8.24 1.39 17.88
CA SER A 166 -7.02 1.94 18.47
C SER A 166 -6.26 2.82 17.48
N GLY A 167 -6.19 2.42 16.21
CA GLY A 167 -5.62 3.23 15.12
C GLY A 167 -6.37 4.54 14.90
N TYR A 168 -7.71 4.52 14.99
CA TYR A 168 -8.52 5.75 14.98
C TYR A 168 -8.13 6.69 16.13
N LEU A 169 -8.10 6.18 17.36
CA LEU A 169 -7.75 6.99 18.53
C LEU A 169 -6.35 7.61 18.40
N VAL A 170 -5.37 6.83 17.94
CA VAL A 170 -4.00 7.33 17.72
C VAL A 170 -4.00 8.46 16.67
N ASN A 171 -4.68 8.28 15.54
CA ASN A 171 -4.69 9.25 14.44
C ASN A 171 -5.52 10.50 14.75
N VAL A 172 -6.49 10.42 15.66
CA VAL A 172 -7.30 11.58 16.09
C VAL A 172 -6.63 12.36 17.21
N PHE A 173 -6.20 11.67 18.28
CA PHE A 173 -5.77 12.33 19.51
C PHE A 173 -4.26 12.40 19.68
N LEU A 174 -3.51 11.50 19.05
CA LEU A 174 -2.07 11.37 19.24
C LEU A 174 -1.26 11.65 17.95
N VAL A 175 -1.82 12.45 17.03
CA VAL A 175 -1.19 12.74 15.73
C VAL A 175 0.23 13.30 15.87
N LYS A 176 0.51 14.10 16.90
CA LYS A 176 1.86 14.63 17.19
C LYS A 176 2.87 13.57 17.63
N LEU A 177 2.40 12.42 18.10
CA LEU A 177 3.24 11.28 18.48
C LEU A 177 3.47 10.30 17.34
N LEU A 178 2.80 10.45 16.18
CA LEU A 178 3.01 9.56 15.03
C LEU A 178 4.48 9.42 14.63
N PRO A 179 5.29 10.50 14.53
CA PRO A 179 6.72 10.37 14.22
C PRO A 179 7.50 9.54 15.26
N LEU A 180 7.14 9.62 16.53
CA LEU A 180 7.73 8.80 17.59
C LEU A 180 7.30 7.34 17.45
N ILE A 181 6.00 7.10 17.22
CA ILE A 181 5.44 5.76 17.01
C ILE A 181 6.12 5.09 15.81
N THR A 182 6.33 5.81 14.70
CA THR A 182 7.01 5.26 13.51
C THR A 182 8.46 4.88 13.80
N ASN A 183 9.19 5.72 14.54
CA ASN A 183 10.58 5.44 14.91
C ASN A 183 10.68 4.20 15.83
N ILE A 184 9.75 4.06 16.78
CA ILE A 184 9.68 2.86 17.64
C ILE A 184 9.31 1.63 16.78
N SER A 185 8.34 1.75 15.89
CA SER A 185 7.93 0.64 15.01
C SER A 185 9.08 0.15 14.16
N VAL A 186 9.86 1.03 13.54
CA VAL A 186 11.05 0.65 12.75
C VAL A 186 12.09 -0.07 13.61
N ALA A 187 12.30 0.36 14.86
CA ALA A 187 13.20 -0.33 15.78
C ALA A 187 12.69 -1.74 16.09
N VAL A 188 11.38 -1.90 16.35
CA VAL A 188 10.74 -3.20 16.59
C VAL A 188 10.82 -4.11 15.36
N ILE A 189 10.55 -3.57 14.16
CA ILE A 189 10.65 -4.32 12.90
C ILE A 189 12.06 -4.88 12.70
N ASN A 190 13.07 -4.02 12.85
CA ASN A 190 14.46 -4.46 12.68
C ASN A 190 14.86 -5.48 13.75
N PHE A 191 14.56 -5.21 15.02
CA PHE A 191 14.81 -6.15 16.10
C PHE A 191 14.10 -7.49 15.84
N GLY A 192 12.81 -7.48 15.53
CA GLY A 192 12.02 -8.67 15.25
C GLY A 192 12.54 -9.45 14.05
N THR A 193 12.89 -8.76 12.96
CA THR A 193 13.46 -9.38 11.76
C THR A 193 14.78 -10.08 12.08
N PHE A 194 15.72 -9.37 12.73
CA PHE A 194 17.01 -9.98 13.09
C PHE A 194 16.84 -11.09 14.12
N PHE A 195 15.98 -10.93 15.14
CA PHE A 195 15.69 -11.96 16.14
C PHE A 195 15.17 -13.23 15.47
N ILE A 196 14.14 -13.10 14.59
CA ILE A 196 13.55 -14.26 13.90
C ILE A 196 14.58 -14.92 12.99
N ILE A 197 15.28 -14.16 12.16
CA ILE A 197 16.28 -14.69 11.21
C ILE A 197 17.41 -15.43 11.97
N ILE A 198 18.00 -14.80 12.99
CA ILE A 198 19.11 -15.39 13.75
C ILE A 198 18.64 -16.65 14.48
N THR A 199 17.46 -16.60 15.12
CA THR A 199 16.93 -17.76 15.85
C THR A 199 16.61 -18.90 14.90
N LEU A 200 16.04 -18.64 13.72
CA LEU A 200 15.83 -19.64 12.67
C LEU A 200 17.15 -20.25 12.21
N LEU A 201 18.17 -19.43 11.97
CA LEU A 201 19.47 -19.93 11.53
C LEU A 201 20.18 -20.80 12.58
N VAL A 202 19.96 -20.53 13.87
CA VAL A 202 20.59 -21.27 14.97
C VAL A 202 19.81 -22.53 15.34
N LYS A 203 18.48 -22.45 15.38
CA LYS A 203 17.63 -23.52 15.95
C LYS A 203 17.07 -24.51 14.93
N SER A 204 16.69 -24.00 13.72
CA SER A 204 16.01 -24.86 12.75
C SER A 204 16.97 -25.81 12.05
N PRO A 205 16.58 -27.08 11.79
CA PRO A 205 17.22 -27.88 10.77
C PRO A 205 17.13 -27.19 9.42
N LYS A 206 18.11 -27.42 8.53
CA LYS A 206 18.14 -26.74 7.23
C LYS A 206 17.66 -27.67 6.11
N GLN A 207 16.80 -27.13 5.27
CA GLN A 207 16.45 -27.76 4.00
C GLN A 207 17.64 -27.79 3.04
N SER A 208 17.62 -28.71 2.10
CA SER A 208 18.65 -28.79 1.06
C SER A 208 18.60 -27.59 0.10
N ALA A 209 19.75 -27.24 -0.47
CA ALA A 209 19.79 -26.23 -1.53
C ALA A 209 18.95 -26.62 -2.76
N GLU A 210 18.76 -27.92 -2.98
CA GLU A 210 17.89 -28.42 -4.05
C GLU A 210 16.42 -28.09 -3.77
N PHE A 211 15.94 -28.28 -2.54
CA PHE A 211 14.60 -27.85 -2.12
C PHE A 211 14.40 -26.34 -2.31
N VAL A 212 15.39 -25.55 -1.89
CA VAL A 212 15.26 -24.09 -1.87
C VAL A 212 15.31 -23.49 -3.28
N PHE A 213 16.15 -24.02 -4.19
CA PHE A 213 16.42 -23.38 -5.48
C PHE A 213 15.93 -24.14 -6.71
N LYS A 214 15.52 -25.43 -6.58
CA LYS A 214 15.21 -26.26 -7.75
C LYS A 214 13.85 -26.94 -7.68
N ASN A 215 13.42 -27.40 -6.51
CA ASN A 215 12.23 -28.23 -6.40
C ASN A 215 10.96 -27.40 -6.51
N ILE A 216 10.33 -27.41 -7.68
CA ILE A 216 9.05 -26.77 -7.93
C ILE A 216 7.95 -27.67 -7.39
N ILE A 217 7.13 -27.14 -6.47
CA ILE A 217 5.95 -27.81 -5.90
C ILE A 217 4.73 -27.18 -6.57
N ASN A 218 3.97 -27.96 -7.31
CA ASN A 218 2.79 -27.47 -8.00
C ASN A 218 1.55 -28.25 -7.55
N GLU A 219 0.77 -27.62 -6.68
CA GLU A 219 -0.52 -28.12 -6.21
C GLU A 219 -1.71 -27.35 -6.86
N THR A 220 -1.41 -26.49 -7.83
CA THR A 220 -2.43 -25.60 -8.45
C THR A 220 -3.34 -26.31 -9.44
N GLY A 221 -2.95 -27.50 -9.94
CA GLY A 221 -3.63 -28.17 -11.04
C GLY A 221 -3.32 -27.61 -12.45
N TRP A 222 -2.65 -26.46 -12.56
CA TRP A 222 -2.16 -25.93 -13.84
C TRP A 222 -0.97 -26.77 -14.33
N SER A 223 -1.03 -27.22 -15.59
CA SER A 223 0.04 -28.06 -16.18
C SER A 223 1.32 -27.30 -16.53
N SER A 224 1.22 -25.96 -16.73
CA SER A 224 2.34 -25.12 -17.16
C SER A 224 3.08 -24.52 -15.96
N ASN A 225 4.37 -24.88 -15.80
CA ASN A 225 5.24 -24.25 -14.79
C ASN A 225 5.42 -22.73 -15.01
N GLY A 226 5.25 -22.23 -16.24
CA GLY A 226 5.26 -20.80 -16.54
C GLY A 226 4.06 -20.08 -15.89
N VAL A 227 2.86 -20.68 -15.97
CA VAL A 227 1.67 -20.16 -15.27
C VAL A 227 1.89 -20.17 -13.78
N VAL A 228 2.38 -21.29 -13.22
CA VAL A 228 2.68 -21.44 -11.80
C VAL A 228 3.71 -20.42 -11.33
N PHE A 229 4.74 -20.13 -12.13
CA PHE A 229 5.75 -19.11 -11.82
C PHE A 229 5.12 -17.72 -11.63
N PHE A 230 4.29 -17.29 -12.56
CA PHE A 230 3.66 -15.97 -12.46
C PHE A 230 2.62 -15.88 -11.35
N LEU A 231 1.88 -16.95 -11.08
CA LEU A 231 0.96 -17.00 -9.93
C LEU A 231 1.70 -16.99 -8.60
N GLY A 232 2.75 -17.80 -8.46
CA GLY A 232 3.56 -17.88 -7.23
C GLY A 232 4.44 -16.66 -6.96
N MET A 233 4.58 -15.74 -7.94
CA MET A 233 5.25 -14.45 -7.76
C MET A 233 4.36 -13.41 -7.07
N LEU A 234 3.03 -13.54 -7.09
CA LEU A 234 2.11 -12.53 -6.56
C LEU A 234 2.34 -12.19 -5.07
N PRO A 235 2.64 -13.15 -4.17
CA PRO A 235 3.06 -12.88 -2.81
C PRO A 235 4.25 -11.92 -2.68
N SER A 236 5.26 -12.12 -3.53
CA SER A 236 6.45 -11.24 -3.57
C SER A 236 6.09 -9.82 -3.97
N LEU A 237 5.22 -9.66 -4.97
CA LEU A 237 4.72 -8.36 -5.41
C LEU A 237 3.95 -7.66 -4.28
N ALA A 238 3.07 -8.37 -3.56
CA ALA A 238 2.29 -7.81 -2.47
C ALA A 238 3.16 -7.23 -1.34
N CYS A 239 4.37 -7.79 -1.13
CA CYS A 239 5.28 -7.35 -0.07
C CYS A 239 6.11 -6.09 -0.43
N VAL A 240 6.18 -5.69 -1.69
CA VAL A 240 7.05 -4.58 -2.14
C VAL A 240 6.28 -3.40 -2.73
N THR A 241 4.99 -3.56 -3.01
CA THR A 241 4.10 -2.48 -3.48
C THR A 241 3.67 -1.55 -2.33
N LEU A 242 2.93 -0.47 -2.63
CA LEU A 242 2.49 0.55 -1.65
C LEU A 242 3.64 1.43 -1.11
N PHE A 243 4.65 1.65 -1.94
CA PHE A 243 5.79 2.53 -1.65
C PHE A 243 5.43 4.04 -1.70
N ASP A 244 4.20 4.39 -2.05
CA ASP A 244 3.68 5.76 -2.14
C ASP A 244 3.02 6.26 -0.85
N GLY A 245 3.01 5.49 0.23
CA GLY A 245 2.35 5.86 1.48
C GLY A 245 2.81 7.21 2.05
N ALA A 246 4.11 7.49 1.98
CA ALA A 246 4.67 8.76 2.43
C ALA A 246 4.26 9.94 1.54
N VAL A 247 3.86 9.73 0.28
CA VAL A 247 3.41 10.81 -0.61
C VAL A 247 2.14 11.46 -0.07
N HIS A 248 1.25 10.67 0.54
CA HIS A 248 0.01 11.18 1.13
C HIS A 248 0.23 12.08 2.34
N LEU A 249 1.46 12.14 2.88
CA LEU A 249 1.89 13.02 3.96
C LEU A 249 2.59 14.28 3.46
N THR A 250 2.51 14.63 2.17
CA THR A 250 3.21 15.77 1.56
C THR A 250 3.06 17.05 2.36
N ASP A 251 1.86 17.33 2.88
CA ASP A 251 1.56 18.56 3.63
C ASP A 251 2.16 18.56 5.05
N GLU A 252 2.55 17.39 5.56
CA GLU A 252 3.15 17.19 6.89
C GLU A 252 4.68 17.05 6.84
N ILE A 253 5.30 17.13 5.64
CA ILE A 253 6.75 16.93 5.41
C ILE A 253 7.41 18.23 4.96
N ALA A 254 8.62 18.49 5.45
CA ALA A 254 9.44 19.62 4.98
C ALA A 254 10.12 19.27 3.63
N GLN A 255 10.18 20.23 2.71
CA GLN A 255 10.80 20.08 1.38
C GLN A 255 10.34 18.80 0.67
N PRO A 256 9.01 18.63 0.45
CA PRO A 256 8.45 17.38 -0.06
C PRO A 256 9.00 17.00 -1.44
N GLU A 257 9.27 17.97 -2.32
CA GLU A 257 9.84 17.78 -3.66
C GLU A 257 11.20 17.06 -3.67
N ARG A 258 11.92 17.16 -2.55
CA ARG A 258 13.22 16.51 -2.34
C ARG A 258 13.08 15.25 -1.51
N ASN A 259 12.37 15.33 -0.39
CA ASN A 259 12.39 14.28 0.64
C ASN A 259 11.51 13.08 0.25
N ILE A 260 10.34 13.31 -0.35
CA ILE A 260 9.42 12.23 -0.70
C ILE A 260 10.02 11.24 -1.70
N PRO A 261 10.59 11.66 -2.85
CA PRO A 261 11.19 10.70 -3.79
C PRO A 261 12.33 9.90 -3.18
N LEU A 262 13.14 10.51 -2.31
CA LEU A 262 14.20 9.80 -1.59
C LEU A 262 13.64 8.76 -0.63
N VAL A 263 12.59 9.11 0.14
CA VAL A 263 11.88 8.19 1.04
C VAL A 263 11.33 7.00 0.28
N MET A 264 10.62 7.22 -0.83
CA MET A 264 10.06 6.15 -1.66
C MET A 264 11.15 5.17 -2.09
N VAL A 265 12.21 5.68 -2.71
CA VAL A 265 13.27 4.84 -3.28
C VAL A 265 14.08 4.12 -2.19
N ILE A 266 14.53 4.85 -1.16
CA ILE A 266 15.38 4.27 -0.11
C ILE A 266 14.61 3.22 0.70
N SER A 267 13.38 3.56 1.16
CA SER A 267 12.61 2.65 1.99
C SER A 267 12.20 1.39 1.22
N ASN A 268 11.78 1.52 -0.05
CA ASN A 268 11.39 0.37 -0.86
C ASN A 268 12.60 -0.52 -1.20
N THR A 269 13.74 0.07 -1.56
CA THR A 269 14.97 -0.69 -1.85
C THR A 269 15.45 -1.46 -0.63
N LEU A 270 15.58 -0.80 0.54
CA LEU A 270 16.03 -1.45 1.77
C LEU A 270 15.07 -2.55 2.23
N SER A 271 13.77 -2.25 2.23
CA SER A 271 12.75 -3.22 2.64
C SER A 271 12.72 -4.44 1.71
N GLY A 272 12.82 -4.20 0.39
CA GLY A 272 12.88 -5.27 -0.60
C GLY A 272 14.14 -6.15 -0.47
N VAL A 273 15.32 -5.56 -0.28
CA VAL A 273 16.56 -6.32 -0.04
C VAL A 273 16.46 -7.15 1.24
N MET A 274 15.96 -6.58 2.33
CA MET A 274 15.76 -7.31 3.58
C MET A 274 14.76 -8.47 3.40
N ALA A 275 13.67 -8.26 2.67
CA ALA A 275 12.67 -9.28 2.40
C ALA A 275 13.22 -10.42 1.54
N PHE A 276 14.06 -10.12 0.56
CA PHE A 276 14.72 -11.15 -0.26
C PHE A 276 15.57 -12.09 0.59
N PHE A 277 16.41 -11.55 1.46
CA PHE A 277 17.22 -12.37 2.36
C PHE A 277 16.36 -13.11 3.39
N ALA A 278 15.31 -12.48 3.93
CA ALA A 278 14.38 -13.14 4.84
C ALA A 278 13.67 -14.32 4.16
N ALA A 279 13.21 -14.17 2.91
CA ALA A 279 12.56 -15.22 2.14
C ALA A 279 13.49 -16.44 1.97
N ILE A 280 14.77 -16.23 1.65
CA ILE A 280 15.77 -17.30 1.55
C ILE A 280 15.90 -18.03 2.88
N VAL A 281 16.06 -17.29 4.00
CA VAL A 281 16.21 -17.89 5.32
C VAL A 281 14.96 -18.65 5.72
N TYR A 282 13.76 -18.10 5.49
CA TYR A 282 12.51 -18.79 5.79
C TYR A 282 12.44 -20.14 5.06
N MET A 283 12.73 -20.14 3.76
CA MET A 283 12.68 -21.39 2.97
C MET A 283 13.73 -22.42 3.37
N PHE A 284 14.94 -22.00 3.76
CA PHE A 284 15.93 -22.94 4.32
C PHE A 284 15.50 -23.51 5.67
N CYS A 285 14.66 -22.80 6.43
CA CYS A 285 14.29 -23.16 7.78
C CYS A 285 12.90 -23.81 7.91
N VAL A 286 12.23 -24.11 6.80
CA VAL A 286 10.97 -24.88 6.81
C VAL A 286 11.24 -26.29 7.34
N VAL A 287 10.63 -26.64 8.47
CA VAL A 287 10.79 -27.98 9.08
C VAL A 287 9.82 -28.97 8.45
N ASN A 288 8.54 -28.60 8.43
CA ASN A 288 7.47 -29.43 7.88
C ASN A 288 6.59 -28.57 6.92
N VAL A 289 6.65 -28.94 5.65
CA VAL A 289 5.88 -28.27 4.60
C VAL A 289 4.36 -28.36 4.85
N ASN A 290 3.88 -29.52 5.32
CA ASN A 290 2.45 -29.76 5.52
C ASN A 290 1.85 -28.89 6.65
N ASN A 291 2.64 -28.56 7.68
CA ASN A 291 2.17 -27.70 8.76
C ASN A 291 1.89 -26.27 8.29
N LEU A 292 2.56 -25.82 7.24
CA LEU A 292 2.34 -24.48 6.66
C LEU A 292 1.03 -24.36 5.90
N SER A 293 0.37 -25.47 5.54
CA SER A 293 -0.94 -25.47 4.88
C SER A 293 -2.09 -25.14 5.84
N ASN A 294 -1.95 -25.46 7.15
CA ASN A 294 -2.91 -25.16 8.20
C ASN A 294 -2.19 -24.55 9.42
N PRO A 295 -1.66 -23.34 9.31
CA PRO A 295 -0.81 -22.76 10.33
C PRO A 295 -1.60 -22.24 11.54
N LEU A 296 -0.92 -22.12 12.69
CA LEU A 296 -1.45 -21.50 13.90
C LEU A 296 -1.97 -20.09 13.61
N GLY A 297 -3.21 -19.81 13.99
CA GLY A 297 -3.90 -18.53 13.76
C GLY A 297 -4.07 -18.16 12.29
N GLY A 298 -3.84 -19.08 11.35
CA GLY A 298 -3.82 -18.81 9.93
C GLY A 298 -2.54 -18.16 9.44
N GLU A 299 -1.50 -18.04 10.28
CA GLU A 299 -0.27 -17.31 9.98
C GLU A 299 0.95 -18.22 9.82
N PRO A 300 1.42 -18.49 8.60
CA PRO A 300 2.46 -19.48 8.35
C PRO A 300 3.83 -19.12 8.92
N ILE A 301 4.17 -17.85 9.09
CA ILE A 301 5.40 -17.43 9.76
C ILE A 301 5.40 -17.82 11.24
N VAL A 302 4.24 -17.81 11.90
CA VAL A 302 4.08 -18.25 13.28
C VAL A 302 4.33 -19.77 13.37
N GLN A 303 3.75 -20.53 12.44
CA GLN A 303 3.97 -21.97 12.36
C GLN A 303 5.42 -22.30 12.08
N LEU A 304 6.07 -21.59 11.15
CA LEU A 304 7.50 -21.74 10.88
C LEU A 304 8.34 -21.55 12.14
N MET A 305 8.07 -20.50 12.92
CA MET A 305 8.79 -20.26 14.18
C MET A 305 8.49 -21.32 15.22
N TYR A 306 7.24 -21.73 15.38
CA TYR A 306 6.83 -22.74 16.35
C TYR A 306 7.53 -24.07 16.08
N ASP A 307 7.53 -24.56 14.84
CA ASP A 307 8.18 -25.80 14.43
C ASP A 307 9.71 -25.72 14.54
N SER A 308 10.30 -24.56 14.24
CA SER A 308 11.75 -24.39 14.20
C SER A 308 12.38 -24.09 15.54
N PHE A 309 11.76 -23.28 16.37
CA PHE A 309 12.35 -22.85 17.65
C PHE A 309 12.23 -23.91 18.74
N GLN A 310 11.18 -24.72 18.67
CA GLN A 310 10.87 -25.75 19.69
C GLN A 310 10.89 -25.16 21.11
N SER A 311 10.42 -23.91 21.24
CA SER A 311 10.38 -23.14 22.48
C SER A 311 9.25 -22.11 22.42
N GLU A 312 8.26 -22.28 23.27
CA GLU A 312 7.13 -21.36 23.37
C GLU A 312 7.60 -19.92 23.69
N ALA A 313 8.60 -19.78 24.57
CA ALA A 313 9.13 -18.47 24.94
C ALA A 313 9.77 -17.72 23.75
N LEU A 314 10.61 -18.40 22.95
CA LEU A 314 11.22 -17.78 21.77
C LEU A 314 10.18 -17.49 20.70
N THR A 315 9.21 -18.38 20.48
CA THR A 315 8.10 -18.17 19.55
C THR A 315 7.26 -16.98 19.99
N THR A 316 6.96 -16.86 21.28
CA THR A 316 6.21 -15.74 21.84
C THR A 316 6.92 -14.41 21.58
N ILE A 317 8.23 -14.31 21.81
CA ILE A 317 9.00 -13.09 21.52
C ILE A 317 8.87 -12.72 20.03
N GLY A 318 9.03 -13.70 19.13
CA GLY A 318 8.87 -13.47 17.70
C GLY A 318 7.47 -13.00 17.33
N VAL A 319 6.42 -13.66 17.86
CA VAL A 319 5.02 -13.29 17.58
C VAL A 319 4.67 -11.92 18.17
N VAL A 320 5.16 -11.57 19.37
CA VAL A 320 4.98 -10.22 19.93
C VAL A 320 5.62 -9.16 19.03
N CYS A 321 6.81 -9.41 18.49
CA CYS A 321 7.42 -8.50 17.50
C CYS A 321 6.55 -8.38 16.24
N LEU A 322 5.95 -9.47 15.75
CA LEU A 322 5.02 -9.43 14.60
C LEU A 322 3.76 -8.63 14.94
N ILE A 323 3.14 -8.84 16.10
CA ILE A 323 1.96 -8.09 16.55
C ILE A 323 2.29 -6.59 16.58
N LEU A 324 3.36 -6.18 17.24
CA LEU A 324 3.75 -4.77 17.32
C LEU A 324 4.06 -4.18 15.94
N THR A 325 4.69 -4.95 15.05
CA THR A 325 4.97 -4.54 13.67
C THR A 325 3.67 -4.29 12.90
N PHE A 326 2.76 -5.26 12.87
CA PHE A 326 1.55 -5.15 12.04
C PHE A 326 0.50 -4.20 12.64
N VAL A 327 0.44 -4.05 13.96
CA VAL A 327 -0.34 -2.99 14.61
C VAL A 327 0.24 -1.61 14.25
N GLY A 328 1.55 -1.43 14.34
CA GLY A 328 2.22 -0.21 13.90
C GLY A 328 1.99 0.09 12.42
N SER A 329 2.14 -0.93 11.55
CA SER A 329 1.86 -0.83 10.13
C SER A 329 0.41 -0.41 9.88
N SER A 330 -0.57 -1.02 10.56
CA SER A 330 -1.99 -0.67 10.41
C SER A 330 -2.25 0.81 10.74
N TYR A 331 -1.57 1.39 11.73
CA TYR A 331 -1.68 2.82 12.04
C TYR A 331 -1.13 3.70 10.92
N MET A 332 -0.04 3.27 10.26
CA MET A 332 0.53 4.01 9.11
C MET A 332 -0.39 3.92 7.89
N TYR A 333 -0.96 2.73 7.61
CA TYR A 333 -2.01 2.59 6.57
C TYR A 333 -3.20 3.49 6.85
N TYR A 334 -3.64 3.54 8.09
CA TYR A 334 -4.73 4.41 8.52
C TYR A 334 -4.42 5.88 8.25
N THR A 335 -3.19 6.32 8.61
CA THR A 335 -2.70 7.67 8.39
C THR A 335 -2.71 8.00 6.89
N SER A 336 -2.02 7.23 6.05
CA SER A 336 -1.92 7.48 4.60
C SER A 336 -3.30 7.51 3.93
N THR A 337 -4.13 6.50 4.21
CA THR A 337 -5.47 6.39 3.60
C THR A 337 -6.35 7.60 3.96
N SER A 338 -6.32 8.03 5.22
CA SER A 338 -7.13 9.17 5.66
C SER A 338 -6.68 10.49 5.02
N ARG A 339 -5.36 10.69 4.80
CA ARG A 339 -4.82 11.87 4.12
C ARG A 339 -5.18 11.87 2.63
N LEU A 340 -5.12 10.71 1.98
CA LEU A 340 -5.57 10.57 0.60
C LEU A 340 -7.07 10.91 0.47
N ILE A 341 -7.93 10.36 1.34
CA ILE A 341 -9.38 10.64 1.34
C ILE A 341 -9.64 12.12 1.59
N TRP A 342 -8.96 12.71 2.57
CA TRP A 342 -9.03 14.14 2.87
C TRP A 342 -8.64 15.00 1.66
N SER A 343 -7.50 14.71 1.05
CA SER A 343 -7.01 15.48 -0.09
C SER A 343 -7.91 15.32 -1.33
N PHE A 344 -8.45 14.12 -1.58
CA PHE A 344 -9.41 13.91 -2.66
C PHE A 344 -10.74 14.63 -2.41
N ALA A 345 -11.17 14.72 -1.15
CA ALA A 345 -12.35 15.50 -0.77
C ALA A 345 -12.14 17.01 -0.97
N ASN A 346 -10.93 17.55 -0.71
CA ASN A 346 -10.62 18.96 -0.95
C ASN A 346 -10.84 19.37 -2.43
N SER A 347 -10.63 18.44 -3.36
CA SER A 347 -10.94 18.62 -4.78
C SER A 347 -12.43 18.37 -5.11
N ASN A 348 -13.33 18.28 -4.15
CA ASN A 348 -14.73 17.86 -4.31
C ASN A 348 -14.89 16.49 -4.99
N GLY A 349 -13.98 15.55 -4.74
CA GLY A 349 -14.01 14.19 -5.31
C GLY A 349 -15.04 13.26 -4.67
N LEU A 350 -15.51 13.56 -3.48
CA LEU A 350 -16.43 12.72 -2.71
C LEU A 350 -17.75 13.44 -2.38
N PRO A 351 -18.85 12.72 -2.18
CA PRO A 351 -20.03 13.26 -1.53
C PRO A 351 -19.65 13.76 -0.12
N PHE A 352 -20.27 14.84 0.34
CA PHE A 352 -19.97 15.49 1.62
C PHE A 352 -18.52 16.02 1.75
N SER A 353 -17.87 16.32 0.63
CA SER A 353 -16.49 16.84 0.56
C SER A 353 -16.25 18.02 1.50
N LYS A 354 -17.24 18.89 1.69
CA LYS A 354 -17.15 20.04 2.60
C LYS A 354 -16.76 19.63 4.04
N TYR A 355 -17.29 18.50 4.52
CA TYR A 355 -16.98 18.00 5.85
C TYR A 355 -15.72 17.12 5.84
N ILE A 356 -15.63 16.18 4.88
CA ILE A 356 -14.51 15.22 4.80
C ILE A 356 -13.17 15.94 4.54
N GLY A 357 -13.18 17.06 3.79
CA GLY A 357 -12.01 17.90 3.53
C GLY A 357 -11.64 18.86 4.66
N GLU A 358 -12.36 18.84 5.80
CA GLU A 358 -12.08 19.75 6.91
C GLU A 358 -11.01 19.18 7.85
N VAL A 359 -10.06 20.03 8.29
CA VAL A 359 -9.09 19.73 9.34
C VAL A 359 -9.54 20.36 10.64
N SER A 360 -9.60 19.59 11.71
CA SER A 360 -9.95 20.09 13.03
C SER A 360 -8.92 21.11 13.52
N SER A 361 -9.38 22.31 13.89
CA SER A 361 -8.53 23.39 14.40
C SER A 361 -7.83 23.02 15.71
N ASN A 362 -8.49 22.22 16.56
CA ASN A 362 -7.99 21.81 17.87
C ASN A 362 -7.06 20.60 17.77
N LEU A 363 -7.44 19.59 16.97
CA LEU A 363 -6.73 18.31 16.89
C LEU A 363 -5.68 18.27 15.79
N LYS A 364 -5.70 19.25 14.86
CA LYS A 364 -4.81 19.31 13.70
C LYS A 364 -4.79 18.02 12.88
N SER A 365 -5.94 17.36 12.82
CA SER A 365 -6.17 16.08 12.17
C SER A 365 -7.45 16.13 11.34
N PRO A 366 -7.55 15.41 10.19
CA PRO A 366 -8.74 15.36 9.36
C PRO A 366 -9.76 14.36 9.95
N VAL A 367 -10.40 14.73 11.06
CA VAL A 367 -11.25 13.84 11.86
C VAL A 367 -12.41 13.24 11.06
N TYR A 368 -13.02 14.01 10.18
CA TYR A 368 -14.13 13.51 9.36
C TYR A 368 -13.67 12.49 8.31
N ALA A 369 -12.50 12.70 7.70
CA ALA A 369 -11.92 11.70 6.79
C ALA A 369 -11.53 10.41 7.53
N LEU A 370 -10.98 10.52 8.74
CA LEU A 370 -10.71 9.39 9.62
C LEU A 370 -11.99 8.64 9.99
N SER A 371 -13.04 9.36 10.38
CA SER A 371 -14.34 8.76 10.74
C SER A 371 -14.99 8.08 9.52
N PHE A 372 -14.91 8.69 8.34
CA PHE A 372 -15.41 8.10 7.09
C PHE A 372 -14.69 6.79 6.77
N LEU A 373 -13.36 6.78 6.84
CA LEU A 373 -12.54 5.57 6.67
C LEU A 373 -12.93 4.49 7.70
N THR A 374 -13.14 4.89 8.97
CA THR A 374 -13.53 3.97 10.04
C THR A 374 -14.84 3.26 9.73
N VAL A 375 -15.86 4.01 9.34
CA VAL A 375 -17.17 3.44 9.00
C VAL A 375 -17.06 2.46 7.83
N LEU A 376 -16.33 2.83 6.78
CA LEU A 376 -16.12 1.95 5.63
C LEU A 376 -15.40 0.65 6.03
N CYS A 377 -14.32 0.74 6.80
CA CYS A 377 -13.55 -0.44 7.20
C CYS A 377 -14.29 -1.32 8.21
N ILE A 378 -15.16 -0.77 9.07
CA ILE A 378 -16.06 -1.57 9.93
C ILE A 378 -17.03 -2.38 9.06
N ILE A 379 -17.62 -1.75 8.03
CA ILE A 379 -18.53 -2.43 7.11
C ILE A 379 -17.78 -3.52 6.31
N ILE A 380 -16.63 -3.20 5.72
CA ILE A 380 -15.82 -4.17 4.99
C ILE A 380 -15.37 -5.30 5.91
N GLY A 381 -15.03 -4.99 7.16
CA GLY A 381 -14.62 -5.97 8.17
C GLY A 381 -15.66 -7.05 8.46
N THR A 382 -16.97 -6.79 8.22
CA THR A 382 -18.00 -7.83 8.36
C THR A 382 -17.78 -9.03 7.43
N LEU A 383 -17.01 -8.86 6.35
CA LEU A 383 -16.62 -9.95 5.45
C LEU A 383 -15.80 -11.04 6.17
N ILE A 384 -15.11 -10.69 7.25
CA ILE A 384 -14.38 -11.67 8.09
C ILE A 384 -15.32 -12.73 8.67
N MET A 385 -16.58 -12.36 8.92
CA MET A 385 -17.61 -13.28 9.44
C MET A 385 -18.37 -14.00 8.31
N GLY A 386 -18.14 -13.60 7.07
CA GLY A 386 -18.87 -14.09 5.90
C GLY A 386 -18.14 -15.20 5.14
N SER A 387 -17.95 -14.98 3.84
CA SER A 387 -17.30 -15.92 2.92
C SER A 387 -15.81 -15.62 2.77
N ASP A 388 -14.98 -16.67 2.90
CA ASP A 388 -13.53 -16.58 2.63
C ASP A 388 -13.24 -16.10 1.21
N GLY A 389 -14.05 -16.50 0.23
CA GLY A 389 -13.94 -16.04 -1.14
C GLY A 389 -14.14 -14.52 -1.29
N ALA A 390 -15.13 -13.95 -0.58
CA ALA A 390 -15.36 -12.50 -0.59
C ALA A 390 -14.25 -11.74 0.14
N LEU A 391 -13.75 -12.27 1.25
CA LEU A 391 -12.62 -11.73 1.99
C LEU A 391 -11.36 -11.68 1.11
N ASN A 392 -10.98 -12.81 0.51
CA ASN A 392 -9.83 -12.91 -0.37
C ASN A 392 -9.95 -12.01 -1.61
N ALA A 393 -11.16 -11.85 -2.15
CA ALA A 393 -11.43 -10.93 -3.26
C ALA A 393 -11.09 -9.47 -2.90
N VAL A 394 -11.49 -9.01 -1.72
CA VAL A 394 -11.18 -7.65 -1.24
C VAL A 394 -9.69 -7.49 -1.00
N LEU A 395 -9.03 -8.47 -0.36
CA LEU A 395 -7.59 -8.46 -0.12
C LEU A 395 -6.81 -8.38 -1.44
N GLY A 396 -7.17 -9.19 -2.44
CA GLY A 396 -6.54 -9.19 -3.78
C GLY A 396 -6.81 -7.91 -4.57
N THR A 397 -8.02 -7.33 -4.47
CA THR A 397 -8.40 -6.12 -5.22
C THR A 397 -7.60 -4.89 -4.81
N SER A 398 -7.08 -4.83 -3.58
CA SER A 398 -6.17 -3.75 -3.16
C SER A 398 -5.03 -3.58 -4.15
N MET A 399 -4.32 -4.66 -4.46
CA MET A 399 -3.17 -4.65 -5.39
C MET A 399 -3.58 -4.24 -6.80
N VAL A 400 -4.74 -4.71 -7.27
CA VAL A 400 -5.27 -4.37 -8.60
C VAL A 400 -5.54 -2.86 -8.69
N CYS A 401 -6.26 -2.30 -7.73
CA CYS A 401 -6.62 -0.88 -7.70
C CYS A 401 -5.38 0.02 -7.59
N ILE A 402 -4.42 -0.32 -6.73
CA ILE A 402 -3.18 0.43 -6.54
C ILE A 402 -2.36 0.45 -7.83
N ASN A 403 -2.12 -0.70 -8.45
CA ASN A 403 -1.33 -0.76 -9.68
C ASN A 403 -2.01 -0.02 -10.84
N LEU A 404 -3.34 -0.06 -10.96
CA LEU A 404 -4.07 0.74 -11.94
C LEU A 404 -3.93 2.24 -11.65
N SER A 405 -3.93 2.65 -10.38
CA SER A 405 -3.72 4.05 -10.01
C SER A 405 -2.30 4.53 -10.35
N TYR A 406 -1.29 3.67 -10.30
CA TYR A 406 0.09 3.96 -10.73
C TYR A 406 0.22 4.07 -12.24
N LEU A 407 -0.48 3.18 -12.98
CA LEU A 407 -0.45 3.13 -14.44
C LEU A 407 -0.89 4.45 -15.09
N ILE A 408 -2.00 5.02 -14.61
CA ILE A 408 -2.66 6.15 -15.26
C ILE A 408 -1.73 7.38 -15.38
N PRO A 409 -1.11 7.92 -14.31
CA PRO A 409 -0.24 9.09 -14.41
C PRO A 409 1.03 8.82 -15.22
N ILE A 410 1.62 7.60 -15.15
CA ILE A 410 2.79 7.25 -15.96
C ILE A 410 2.42 7.22 -17.45
N ALA A 411 1.28 6.63 -17.80
CA ALA A 411 0.77 6.64 -19.17
C ALA A 411 0.48 8.07 -19.67
N CYS A 412 -0.12 8.92 -18.84
CA CYS A 412 -0.34 10.33 -19.16
C CYS A 412 0.98 11.07 -19.40
N LEU A 413 2.03 10.80 -18.60
CA LEU A 413 3.36 11.38 -18.79
C LEU A 413 3.96 10.97 -20.15
N LEU A 414 3.88 9.69 -20.52
CA LEU A 414 4.36 9.20 -21.82
C LEU A 414 3.65 9.90 -22.99
N VAL A 415 2.33 10.00 -22.93
CA VAL A 415 1.54 10.68 -23.96
C VAL A 415 1.86 12.19 -24.03
N LYS A 416 1.92 12.87 -22.89
CA LYS A 416 2.22 14.33 -22.80
C LYS A 416 3.62 14.63 -23.34
N SER A 417 4.60 13.83 -22.98
CA SER A 417 5.99 13.99 -23.43
C SER A 417 6.24 13.53 -24.88
N LYS A 418 5.23 12.98 -25.56
CA LYS A 418 5.35 12.37 -26.90
C LYS A 418 6.51 11.37 -26.97
N PHE A 419 6.72 10.59 -25.92
CA PHE A 419 7.83 9.64 -25.80
C PHE A 419 9.23 10.28 -25.91
N SER A 420 9.35 11.56 -25.53
CA SER A 420 10.64 12.27 -25.52
C SER A 420 11.46 11.91 -24.28
N THR A 421 12.78 11.89 -24.44
CA THR A 421 13.72 11.72 -23.33
C THR A 421 14.08 13.04 -22.63
N THR A 422 13.93 14.18 -23.31
CA THR A 422 14.47 15.48 -22.86
C THR A 422 13.40 16.48 -22.39
N HIS A 423 12.19 16.43 -22.92
CA HIS A 423 11.11 17.38 -22.63
C HIS A 423 9.93 16.74 -21.93
N ARG A 424 10.20 16.08 -20.77
CA ARG A 424 9.16 15.39 -20.01
C ARG A 424 8.43 16.29 -19.03
N PHE A 425 9.11 17.30 -18.49
CA PHE A 425 8.59 18.26 -17.53
C PHE A 425 8.87 19.69 -17.99
N ASN A 426 8.06 20.66 -17.55
CA ASN A 426 8.26 22.08 -17.83
C ASN A 426 9.53 22.60 -17.15
N GLU A 427 9.74 22.18 -15.89
CA GLU A 427 10.95 22.45 -15.11
C GLU A 427 11.60 21.13 -14.69
N ARG A 428 12.92 21.13 -14.52
CA ARG A 428 13.66 19.94 -14.10
C ARG A 428 13.35 19.64 -12.63
N PRO A 429 12.74 18.47 -12.30
CA PRO A 429 12.50 18.09 -10.92
C PRO A 429 13.81 17.87 -10.16
N TYR A 430 13.75 17.98 -8.83
CA TYR A 430 14.90 17.70 -7.96
C TYR A 430 15.39 16.26 -8.14
N PHE A 431 14.49 15.28 -8.11
CA PHE A 431 14.75 13.89 -8.44
C PHE A 431 14.43 13.66 -9.92
N CYS A 432 15.45 13.46 -10.74
CA CYS A 432 15.29 13.35 -12.19
C CYS A 432 16.00 12.11 -12.73
N LEU A 433 15.24 11.26 -13.42
CA LEU A 433 15.76 10.03 -14.06
C LEU A 433 16.56 10.29 -15.33
N GLY A 434 16.51 11.51 -15.89
CA GLY A 434 17.22 11.89 -17.11
C GLY A 434 16.90 10.95 -18.27
N LYS A 435 17.92 10.40 -18.93
CA LYS A 435 17.79 9.50 -20.07
C LYS A 435 17.12 8.15 -19.74
N PHE A 436 17.13 7.73 -18.47
CA PHE A 436 16.51 6.48 -18.03
C PHE A 436 15.00 6.62 -17.80
N GLY A 437 14.47 7.81 -17.68
CA GLY A 437 13.05 8.00 -17.37
C GLY A 437 12.12 7.47 -18.45
N LEU A 438 12.43 7.64 -19.74
CA LEU A 438 11.59 7.09 -20.81
C LEU A 438 11.53 5.55 -20.77
N PRO A 439 12.64 4.79 -20.78
CA PRO A 439 12.59 3.34 -20.70
C PRO A 439 11.96 2.83 -19.41
N MET A 440 12.17 3.50 -18.26
CA MET A 440 11.51 3.13 -16.99
C MET A 440 10.00 3.34 -17.06
N ASN A 441 9.52 4.45 -17.61
CA ASN A 441 8.09 4.70 -17.75
C ASN A 441 7.43 3.69 -18.69
N ILE A 442 8.08 3.33 -19.81
CA ILE A 442 7.59 2.29 -20.74
C ILE A 442 7.56 0.93 -20.03
N GLY A 443 8.65 0.57 -19.34
CA GLY A 443 8.76 -0.67 -18.56
C GLY A 443 7.67 -0.76 -17.48
N SER A 444 7.39 0.33 -16.77
CA SER A 444 6.32 0.42 -15.78
C SER A 444 4.94 0.13 -16.39
N VAL A 445 4.62 0.77 -17.51
CA VAL A 445 3.32 0.56 -18.19
C VAL A 445 3.18 -0.88 -18.65
N LEU A 446 4.21 -1.43 -19.33
CA LEU A 446 4.18 -2.81 -19.82
C LEU A 446 4.06 -3.81 -18.66
N TRP A 447 4.81 -3.60 -17.58
CA TRP A 447 4.76 -4.46 -16.42
C TRP A 447 3.40 -4.43 -15.74
N VAL A 448 2.84 -3.24 -15.48
CA VAL A 448 1.51 -3.16 -14.85
C VAL A 448 0.45 -3.81 -15.73
N CYS A 449 0.46 -3.59 -17.05
CA CYS A 449 -0.48 -4.28 -17.96
C CYS A 449 -0.31 -5.80 -17.90
N PHE A 450 0.91 -6.29 -17.78
CA PHE A 450 1.21 -7.71 -17.67
C PHE A 450 0.69 -8.30 -16.36
N ILE A 451 1.02 -7.70 -15.21
CA ILE A 451 0.60 -8.24 -13.91
C ILE A 451 -0.90 -8.11 -13.65
N MET A 452 -1.60 -7.17 -14.32
CA MET A 452 -3.06 -7.07 -14.23
C MET A 452 -3.75 -8.36 -14.65
N VAL A 453 -3.20 -9.10 -15.60
CA VAL A 453 -3.72 -10.42 -15.98
C VAL A 453 -3.58 -11.39 -14.81
N TRP A 454 -2.38 -11.50 -14.24
CA TRP A 454 -2.07 -12.46 -13.18
C TRP A 454 -2.75 -12.15 -11.84
N LEU A 455 -2.88 -10.87 -11.48
CA LEU A 455 -3.61 -10.45 -10.28
C LEU A 455 -5.10 -10.82 -10.30
N ASN A 456 -5.67 -11.04 -11.48
CA ASN A 456 -7.06 -11.46 -11.65
C ASN A 456 -7.19 -12.93 -12.06
N PHE A 457 -6.05 -13.64 -12.24
CA PHE A 457 -6.06 -15.04 -12.66
C PHE A 457 -6.36 -15.97 -11.48
N PRO A 458 -7.12 -17.07 -11.67
CA PRO A 458 -7.40 -18.02 -10.58
C PRO A 458 -6.14 -18.81 -10.21
N LEU A 459 -5.90 -18.97 -8.90
CA LEU A 459 -4.72 -19.66 -8.40
C LEU A 459 -4.73 -21.16 -8.72
N SER A 460 -5.92 -21.79 -8.79
CA SER A 460 -6.06 -23.23 -8.93
C SER A 460 -6.94 -23.63 -10.12
N TYR A 461 -6.67 -24.80 -10.70
CA TYR A 461 -7.46 -25.44 -11.75
C TYR A 461 -7.85 -26.85 -11.32
N PRO A 462 -9.09 -27.33 -11.62
CA PRO A 462 -10.17 -26.65 -12.34
C PRO A 462 -10.77 -25.48 -11.54
N VAL A 463 -11.20 -24.45 -12.26
CA VAL A 463 -11.80 -23.27 -11.65
C VAL A 463 -13.24 -23.62 -11.22
N THR A 464 -13.54 -23.37 -9.96
CA THR A 464 -14.87 -23.57 -9.35
C THR A 464 -15.35 -22.27 -8.70
N SER A 465 -16.60 -22.24 -8.25
CA SER A 465 -17.13 -21.10 -7.47
C SER A 465 -16.32 -20.82 -6.19
N ASP A 466 -15.67 -21.84 -5.63
CA ASP A 466 -15.00 -21.72 -4.34
C ASP A 466 -13.55 -21.23 -4.47
N ASN A 467 -12.88 -21.52 -5.61
CA ASN A 467 -11.49 -21.16 -5.87
C ASN A 467 -11.32 -20.05 -6.93
N MET A 468 -12.42 -19.51 -7.47
CA MET A 468 -12.39 -18.39 -8.42
C MET A 468 -11.80 -17.15 -7.78
N ASN A 469 -10.91 -16.44 -8.51
CA ASN A 469 -10.42 -15.15 -8.09
C ASN A 469 -11.47 -14.05 -8.37
N TYR A 470 -12.19 -13.65 -7.34
CA TYR A 470 -13.26 -12.64 -7.44
C TYR A 470 -12.72 -11.19 -7.37
N ALA A 471 -11.42 -10.96 -7.42
CA ALA A 471 -10.85 -9.60 -7.44
C ALA A 471 -11.40 -8.77 -8.62
N CYS A 472 -11.60 -9.38 -9.79
CA CYS A 472 -12.20 -8.71 -10.95
C CYS A 472 -13.66 -8.25 -10.68
N VAL A 473 -14.43 -8.97 -9.87
CA VAL A 473 -15.80 -8.59 -9.50
C VAL A 473 -15.78 -7.38 -8.57
N VAL A 474 -14.92 -7.39 -7.54
CA VAL A 474 -14.78 -6.26 -6.60
C VAL A 474 -14.24 -5.03 -7.34
N LEU A 475 -13.29 -5.18 -8.27
CA LEU A 475 -12.85 -4.10 -9.15
C LEU A 475 -14.01 -3.55 -9.99
N GLY A 476 -14.82 -4.43 -10.58
CA GLY A 476 -16.00 -4.04 -11.37
C GLY A 476 -16.98 -3.22 -10.53
N ILE A 477 -17.28 -3.67 -9.31
CA ILE A 477 -18.14 -2.94 -8.36
C ILE A 477 -17.53 -1.57 -8.03
N THR A 478 -16.21 -1.51 -7.77
CA THR A 478 -15.48 -0.26 -7.50
C THR A 478 -15.59 0.72 -8.68
N CYS A 479 -15.42 0.22 -9.91
CA CYS A 479 -15.58 1.04 -11.12
C CYS A 479 -17.03 1.51 -11.31
N ILE A 480 -18.02 0.67 -11.07
CA ILE A 480 -19.45 1.04 -11.15
C ILE A 480 -19.77 2.13 -10.13
N ILE A 481 -19.33 1.98 -8.88
CA ILE A 481 -19.46 3.02 -7.85
C ILE A 481 -18.80 4.32 -8.31
N GLY A 482 -17.59 4.25 -8.86
CA GLY A 482 -16.88 5.40 -9.40
C GLY A 482 -17.65 6.09 -10.53
N ILE A 483 -18.23 5.34 -11.46
CA ILE A 483 -19.05 5.86 -12.56
C ILE A 483 -20.30 6.55 -12.01
N ILE A 484 -21.01 5.92 -11.08
CA ILE A 484 -22.21 6.50 -10.45
C ILE A 484 -21.83 7.82 -9.74
N LEU A 485 -20.76 7.81 -8.95
CA LEU A 485 -20.27 9.01 -8.25
C LEU A 485 -19.85 10.11 -9.23
N TRP A 486 -19.27 9.75 -10.37
CA TRP A 486 -18.94 10.72 -11.42
C TRP A 486 -20.18 11.43 -11.95
N PHE A 487 -21.22 10.68 -12.33
CA PHE A 487 -22.43 11.29 -12.90
C PHE A 487 -23.27 12.04 -11.86
N VAL A 488 -23.35 11.54 -10.63
CA VAL A 488 -24.17 12.14 -9.57
C VAL A 488 -23.47 13.37 -8.95
N HIS A 489 -22.16 13.34 -8.81
CA HIS A 489 -21.41 14.35 -8.06
C HIS A 489 -20.20 14.92 -8.83
N GLY A 490 -19.28 14.06 -9.30
CA GLY A 490 -17.98 14.48 -9.84
C GLY A 490 -18.08 15.34 -11.09
N ARG A 491 -18.95 14.99 -12.03
CA ARG A 491 -19.09 15.72 -13.30
C ARG A 491 -19.39 17.20 -13.11
N SER A 492 -20.15 17.57 -12.09
CA SER A 492 -20.56 18.95 -11.82
C SER A 492 -19.68 19.68 -10.81
N ARG A 493 -19.08 18.95 -9.84
CA ARG A 493 -18.43 19.55 -8.66
C ARG A 493 -16.94 19.30 -8.57
N TYR A 494 -16.45 18.17 -9.10
CA TYR A 494 -15.02 17.84 -9.00
C TYR A 494 -14.17 18.84 -9.79
N ASP A 495 -13.30 19.54 -9.09
CA ASP A 495 -12.32 20.46 -9.68
C ASP A 495 -11.06 20.48 -8.82
N HIS A 496 -9.99 19.90 -9.35
CA HIS A 496 -8.70 19.83 -8.66
C HIS A 496 -7.95 21.17 -8.63
N ASN A 497 -8.37 22.17 -9.43
CA ASN A 497 -7.83 23.54 -9.38
C ASN A 497 -8.12 24.25 -8.05
N ILE A 498 -9.09 23.78 -7.27
CA ILE A 498 -9.43 24.39 -5.98
C ILE A 498 -8.24 24.24 -5.02
N ASP A 499 -7.61 23.08 -4.99
CA ASP A 499 -6.45 22.82 -4.14
C ASP A 499 -5.23 23.68 -4.52
N LEU A 500 -5.04 23.96 -5.82
CA LEU A 500 -3.91 24.75 -6.30
C LEU A 500 -4.00 26.25 -5.97
N LYS A 501 -5.16 26.75 -5.55
CA LYS A 501 -5.37 28.16 -5.15
C LYS A 501 -5.00 28.40 -3.68
N HIS A 502 -4.74 27.37 -2.92
CA HIS A 502 -4.39 27.44 -1.50
C HIS A 502 -2.88 27.25 -1.22
N PHE A 503 -2.09 27.05 -2.25
CA PHE A 503 -0.63 27.02 -2.27
C PHE A 503 -0.11 28.22 -3.07
#